data_80977864c731a27f3f850d64a73755ca
#
_entry.id   80977864c731a27f3f850d64a73755ca
#
_cell.length_a   1.000
_cell.length_b   1.000
_cell.length_c   1.000
_cell.angle_alpha   90.00
_cell.angle_beta   90.00
_cell.angle_gamma   90.00
#
_symmetry.space_group_name_H-M   'P 1'
#
loop_
_entity.id
_entity.type
_entity.pdbx_description
1 polymer ?
#
loop_
_entity_poly.entity_id
_entity_poly.type
_entity_poly.pdbx_seq_one_letter_code
_entity_poly.pdbx_strand_id
1 'polypeptide(L)'
;MINPTRFFRQAEVEQYTGSLAYIESQQSFFQHDQASGMIEVRMDPAKCYILLFARGASAGIYHLTQDICKPDLMGELHASFNNSPASIFSMTVPDVAGRLVWLAVESRVHSKSQISNVTEWDSWFEQQKTEKRTGLVQIASESFDGFVYFQEGEVILSESIFSTAQGFQSSLPLFRSQKANPCELTFYTFSPDSLAVQSFILRRGMTDWTRLILNRYKEMVGQKLVQIMVDQSNLSIEPRFWMVQLEGTSLWDQHFFASLDAAASVYRALLLSMDKQSSMMIGKGLTQRLISETFNQLRTEENKLMKANRLAPPAFTV
;
A
#
# COMPACT_ATOMS: atom_id res chain seq x y z
N MET A 1 -4.76 -19.95 22.32
CA MET A 1 -4.94 -18.49 22.51
C MET A 1 -5.72 -17.98 21.32
N ILE A 2 -6.84 -17.28 21.55
CA ILE A 2 -7.64 -16.70 20.47
C ILE A 2 -6.80 -15.57 19.90
N ASN A 3 -6.59 -15.64 18.61
CA ASN A 3 -5.79 -14.72 17.84
C ASN A 3 -6.30 -13.28 17.95
N PRO A 4 -5.51 -12.31 18.40
CA PRO A 4 -6.03 -10.98 18.71
C PRO A 4 -6.45 -10.18 17.48
N THR A 5 -5.91 -10.47 16.30
CA THR A 5 -6.27 -9.73 15.08
C THR A 5 -6.47 -10.65 13.88
N ARG A 6 -7.19 -10.14 12.86
CA ARG A 6 -7.49 -10.89 11.65
C ARG A 6 -6.29 -10.95 10.68
N PHE A 7 -5.44 -9.91 10.67
CA PHE A 7 -4.42 -9.76 9.64
C PHE A 7 -3.00 -10.00 10.14
N PHE A 8 -2.68 -9.57 11.35
CA PHE A 8 -1.33 -9.67 11.91
C PHE A 8 -1.37 -10.28 13.31
N ARG A 9 -1.39 -11.59 13.36
CA ARG A 9 -1.52 -12.39 14.59
C ARG A 9 -0.28 -12.33 15.46
N GLN A 10 0.88 -12.05 14.85
CA GLN A 10 2.18 -12.02 15.51
C GLN A 10 2.62 -10.59 15.90
N ALA A 11 1.87 -9.56 15.48
CA ALA A 11 2.19 -8.18 15.84
C ALA A 11 1.87 -7.90 17.33
N GLU A 12 2.61 -6.98 17.91
CA GLU A 12 2.25 -6.40 19.20
C GLU A 12 0.94 -5.64 19.07
N VAL A 13 0.00 -5.98 19.96
CA VAL A 13 -1.36 -5.45 19.94
C VAL A 13 -1.75 -5.00 21.34
N GLU A 14 -2.20 -3.77 21.46
CA GLU A 14 -2.87 -3.31 22.66
C GLU A 14 -4.32 -3.80 22.65
N GLN A 15 -4.70 -4.55 23.68
CA GLN A 15 -6.05 -5.08 23.83
C GLN A 15 -6.79 -4.38 24.96
N TYR A 16 -7.99 -3.91 24.67
CA TYR A 16 -8.90 -3.29 25.64
C TYR A 16 -10.30 -3.89 25.54
N THR A 17 -10.95 -3.98 26.68
CA THR A 17 -12.40 -4.18 26.74
C THR A 17 -13.00 -2.81 26.96
N GLY A 18 -13.70 -2.25 25.95
CA GLY A 18 -13.89 -0.87 26.08
C GLY A 18 -15.02 -0.14 25.42
N SER A 19 -14.87 1.15 25.45
CA SER A 19 -15.83 2.17 25.05
C SER A 19 -15.32 2.93 23.82
N LEU A 20 -16.22 3.68 23.21
CA LEU A 20 -15.93 4.64 22.14
C LEU A 20 -14.80 5.62 22.51
N ALA A 21 -14.74 6.08 23.75
CA ALA A 21 -13.71 7.00 24.22
C ALA A 21 -12.28 6.44 24.03
N TYR A 22 -12.10 5.12 24.10
CA TYR A 22 -10.82 4.52 23.81
C TYR A 22 -10.47 4.58 22.31
N ILE A 23 -11.44 4.35 21.43
CA ILE A 23 -11.25 4.49 19.97
C ILE A 23 -10.86 5.93 19.64
N GLU A 24 -11.54 6.92 20.20
CA GLU A 24 -11.26 8.34 20.01
C GLU A 24 -9.85 8.71 20.51
N SER A 25 -9.45 8.14 21.66
CA SER A 25 -8.08 8.30 22.18
C SER A 25 -7.03 7.73 21.22
N GLN A 26 -7.27 6.53 20.68
CA GLN A 26 -6.36 5.91 19.71
C GLN A 26 -6.32 6.67 18.37
N GLN A 27 -7.44 7.20 17.91
CA GLN A 27 -7.48 8.08 16.76
C GLN A 27 -6.61 9.33 16.98
N SER A 28 -6.74 9.95 18.16
CA SER A 28 -5.93 11.12 18.53
C SER A 28 -4.44 10.78 18.59
N PHE A 29 -4.08 9.60 19.09
CA PHE A 29 -2.70 9.10 19.08
C PHE A 29 -2.17 8.97 17.65
N PHE A 30 -2.88 8.29 16.73
CA PHE A 30 -2.44 8.17 15.33
C PHE A 30 -2.28 9.53 14.67
N GLN A 31 -3.19 10.49 14.94
CA GLN A 31 -3.12 11.84 14.40
C GLN A 31 -1.91 12.62 14.93
N HIS A 32 -1.67 12.57 16.24
CA HIS A 32 -0.57 13.30 16.88
C HIS A 32 0.79 12.78 16.40
N ASP A 33 0.96 11.47 16.38
CA ASP A 33 2.23 10.83 16.04
C ASP A 33 2.43 10.65 14.54
N GLN A 34 1.43 11.06 13.72
CA GLN A 34 1.42 10.82 12.27
C GLN A 34 1.75 9.37 11.93
N ALA A 35 1.21 8.45 12.73
CA ALA A 35 1.45 7.02 12.59
C ALA A 35 0.43 6.36 11.65
N SER A 36 0.86 5.32 10.97
CA SER A 36 -0.05 4.39 10.29
C SER A 36 -0.42 3.27 11.25
N GLY A 37 -1.68 2.84 11.18
CA GLY A 37 -2.16 1.83 12.10
C GLY A 37 -3.56 1.34 11.79
N MET A 38 -4.03 0.44 12.65
CA MET A 38 -5.39 -0.07 12.57
C MET A 38 -5.98 -0.31 13.96
N ILE A 39 -7.30 -0.13 14.04
CA ILE A 39 -8.10 -0.51 15.21
C ILE A 39 -9.08 -1.58 14.75
N GLU A 40 -9.02 -2.75 15.34
CA GLU A 40 -10.00 -3.81 15.13
C GLU A 40 -10.95 -3.85 16.32
N VAL A 41 -12.27 -3.74 16.05
CA VAL A 41 -13.33 -3.71 17.05
C VAL A 41 -14.19 -4.94 16.88
N ARG A 42 -14.20 -5.83 17.85
CA ARG A 42 -15.02 -7.05 17.87
C ARG A 42 -16.12 -6.94 18.91
N MET A 43 -17.36 -6.97 18.47
CA MET A 43 -18.55 -6.92 19.34
C MET A 43 -19.11 -8.29 19.62
N ASP A 44 -19.11 -9.17 18.61
CA ASP A 44 -19.42 -10.59 18.69
C ASP A 44 -18.60 -11.35 17.61
N PRO A 45 -18.61 -12.69 17.59
CA PRO A 45 -17.86 -13.47 16.61
C PRO A 45 -18.21 -13.15 15.14
N ALA A 46 -19.40 -12.59 14.88
CA ALA A 46 -19.90 -12.31 13.55
C ALA A 46 -19.76 -10.83 13.16
N LYS A 47 -19.50 -9.93 14.13
CA LYS A 47 -19.49 -8.48 13.91
C LYS A 47 -18.15 -7.87 14.29
N CYS A 48 -17.36 -7.53 13.29
CA CYS A 48 -16.05 -6.94 13.43
C CYS A 48 -15.94 -5.68 12.57
N TYR A 49 -15.31 -4.64 13.12
CA TYR A 49 -14.97 -3.42 12.37
C TYR A 49 -13.47 -3.25 12.32
N ILE A 50 -12.99 -2.69 11.22
CA ILE A 50 -11.60 -2.25 11.07
C ILE A 50 -11.60 -0.78 10.71
N LEU A 51 -10.86 0.01 11.49
CA LEU A 51 -10.54 1.39 11.21
C LEU A 51 -9.09 1.45 10.75
N LEU A 52 -8.83 2.04 9.61
CA LEU A 52 -7.48 2.18 9.06
C LEU A 52 -7.03 3.64 9.12
N PHE A 53 -5.78 3.83 9.52
CA PHE A 53 -5.11 5.12 9.62
C PHE A 53 -3.86 5.12 8.74
N ALA A 54 -3.77 6.13 7.90
CA ALA A 54 -2.64 6.39 7.03
C ALA A 54 -1.95 7.66 7.53
N ARG A 55 -0.87 7.52 8.29
CA ARG A 55 -0.10 8.62 8.88
C ARG A 55 -0.99 9.67 9.57
N GLY A 56 -1.87 9.18 10.45
CA GLY A 56 -2.81 9.98 11.22
C GLY A 56 -4.11 10.34 10.52
N ALA A 57 -4.21 10.22 9.21
CA ALA A 57 -5.45 10.43 8.49
C ALA A 57 -6.28 9.13 8.41
N SER A 58 -7.61 9.23 8.52
CA SER A 58 -8.47 8.07 8.33
C SER A 58 -8.46 7.62 6.87
N ALA A 59 -8.08 6.37 6.63
CA ALA A 59 -8.13 5.74 5.31
C ALA A 59 -9.43 4.96 5.07
N GLY A 60 -10.23 4.74 6.11
CA GLY A 60 -11.56 4.14 6.01
C GLY A 60 -11.96 3.36 7.24
N ILE A 61 -13.26 3.07 7.30
CA ILE A 61 -13.88 2.20 8.28
C ILE A 61 -14.57 1.08 7.52
N TYR A 62 -14.39 -0.14 7.96
CA TYR A 62 -14.90 -1.32 7.28
C TYR A 62 -15.60 -2.24 8.26
N HIS A 63 -16.82 -2.64 7.91
CA HIS A 63 -17.53 -3.70 8.62
C HIS A 63 -17.22 -5.05 7.96
N LEU A 64 -16.67 -5.96 8.74
CA LEU A 64 -16.33 -7.31 8.30
C LEU A 64 -17.37 -8.29 8.79
N THR A 65 -17.96 -9.00 7.85
CA THR A 65 -18.70 -10.25 8.10
C THR A 65 -17.81 -11.44 7.70
N GLN A 66 -18.31 -12.67 7.81
CA GLN A 66 -17.48 -13.86 7.59
C GLN A 66 -16.75 -13.87 6.23
N ASP A 67 -17.37 -13.33 5.17
CA ASP A 67 -16.82 -13.37 3.80
C ASP A 67 -16.85 -12.03 3.07
N ILE A 68 -17.41 -10.98 3.67
CA ILE A 68 -17.60 -9.68 3.02
C ILE A 68 -17.07 -8.58 3.92
N CYS A 69 -16.26 -7.71 3.33
CA CYS A 69 -15.86 -6.45 3.92
C CYS A 69 -16.59 -5.33 3.18
N LYS A 70 -17.27 -4.46 3.91
CA LYS A 70 -18.00 -3.31 3.35
C LYS A 70 -17.51 -2.02 3.97
N PRO A 71 -17.28 -0.96 3.17
CA PRO A 71 -17.10 0.38 3.73
C PRO A 71 -18.27 0.75 4.64
N ASP A 72 -17.95 1.41 5.75
CA ASP A 72 -18.94 1.82 6.74
C ASP A 72 -18.64 3.24 7.24
N LEU A 73 -19.54 3.77 8.06
CA LEU A 73 -19.43 5.10 8.64
C LEU A 73 -19.19 5.01 10.14
N MET A 74 -18.51 6.00 10.70
CA MET A 74 -18.27 6.11 12.14
C MET A 74 -19.61 6.10 12.92
N GLY A 75 -20.68 6.66 12.38
CA GLY A 75 -22.01 6.65 12.98
C GLY A 75 -22.59 5.25 13.18
N GLU A 76 -22.37 4.34 12.23
CA GLU A 76 -22.83 2.94 12.32
C GLU A 76 -22.02 2.18 13.40
N LEU A 77 -20.74 2.42 13.48
CA LEU A 77 -19.88 1.89 14.55
C LEU A 77 -20.38 2.40 15.91
N HIS A 78 -20.63 3.70 16.08
CA HIS A 78 -21.17 4.31 17.31
C HIS A 78 -22.51 3.69 17.71
N ALA A 79 -23.45 3.56 16.76
CA ALA A 79 -24.74 2.93 17.04
C ALA A 79 -24.61 1.48 17.51
N SER A 80 -23.60 0.78 17.03
CA SER A 80 -23.32 -0.60 17.41
C SER A 80 -22.78 -0.75 18.84
N PHE A 81 -22.03 0.23 19.34
CA PHE A 81 -21.46 0.21 20.71
C PHE A 81 -22.51 0.36 21.81
N ASN A 82 -23.65 0.99 21.52
CA ASN A 82 -24.68 1.24 22.55
C ASN A 82 -25.34 -0.02 23.12
N ASN A 83 -25.06 -1.19 22.54
CA ASN A 83 -25.77 -2.44 22.85
C ASN A 83 -24.87 -3.61 23.31
N SER A 84 -23.54 -3.50 23.25
CA SER A 84 -22.68 -4.65 23.60
C SER A 84 -21.25 -4.25 23.96
N PRO A 85 -20.60 -4.92 24.95
CA PRO A 85 -19.19 -4.73 25.20
C PRO A 85 -18.37 -5.19 23.98
N ALA A 86 -17.36 -4.40 23.60
CA ALA A 86 -16.47 -4.70 22.50
C ALA A 86 -15.06 -5.00 23.00
N SER A 87 -14.38 -5.94 22.34
CA SER A 87 -12.94 -6.09 22.42
C SER A 87 -12.30 -5.22 21.34
N ILE A 88 -11.42 -4.32 21.75
CA ILE A 88 -10.73 -3.37 20.88
C ILE A 88 -9.26 -3.77 20.83
N PHE A 89 -8.72 -3.88 19.62
CA PHE A 89 -7.32 -4.19 19.37
C PHE A 89 -6.73 -3.05 18.55
N SER A 90 -5.72 -2.37 19.10
CA SER A 90 -5.03 -1.27 18.42
C SER A 90 -3.59 -1.66 18.12
N MET A 91 -3.12 -1.34 16.93
CA MET A 91 -1.73 -1.57 16.55
C MET A 91 -1.22 -0.50 15.60
N THR A 92 0.02 -0.09 15.80
CA THR A 92 0.81 0.66 14.83
C THR A 92 1.39 -0.32 13.81
N VAL A 93 1.32 0.02 12.54
CA VAL A 93 1.86 -0.82 11.46
C VAL A 93 2.71 0.02 10.50
N PRO A 94 3.73 -0.58 9.84
CA PRO A 94 4.42 0.09 8.74
C PRO A 94 3.44 0.49 7.63
N ASP A 95 3.73 1.58 6.93
CA ASP A 95 2.89 2.10 5.85
C ASP A 95 2.58 1.03 4.79
N VAL A 96 3.55 0.17 4.45
CA VAL A 96 3.35 -0.98 3.54
C VAL A 96 2.27 -1.93 4.06
N ALA A 97 2.32 -2.28 5.36
CA ALA A 97 1.33 -3.16 5.97
C ALA A 97 -0.07 -2.53 5.95
N GLY A 98 -0.18 -1.24 6.29
CA GLY A 98 -1.45 -0.49 6.23
C GLY A 98 -2.06 -0.50 4.83
N ARG A 99 -1.25 -0.24 3.79
CA ARG A 99 -1.71 -0.29 2.39
C ARG A 99 -2.23 -1.66 1.98
N LEU A 100 -1.53 -2.73 2.36
CA LEU A 100 -1.90 -4.09 1.99
C LEU A 100 -3.16 -4.56 2.73
N VAL A 101 -3.34 -4.15 4.00
CA VAL A 101 -4.61 -4.34 4.70
C VAL A 101 -5.73 -3.58 4.01
N TRP A 102 -5.50 -2.30 3.62
CA TRP A 102 -6.50 -1.52 2.88
C TRP A 102 -6.89 -2.22 1.58
N LEU A 103 -5.91 -2.72 0.85
CA LEU A 103 -6.15 -3.49 -0.37
C LEU A 103 -6.96 -4.77 -0.09
N ALA A 104 -6.64 -5.50 1.00
CA ALA A 104 -7.35 -6.72 1.38
C ALA A 104 -8.82 -6.46 1.74
N VAL A 105 -9.10 -5.41 2.55
CA VAL A 105 -10.47 -5.09 2.98
C VAL A 105 -11.36 -4.57 1.86
N GLU A 106 -10.78 -3.97 0.82
CA GLU A 106 -11.52 -3.53 -0.37
C GLU A 106 -11.53 -4.57 -1.51
N SER A 107 -10.97 -5.75 -1.27
CA SER A 107 -10.90 -6.84 -2.24
C SER A 107 -11.89 -7.96 -1.91
N ARG A 108 -12.09 -8.87 -2.85
CA ARG A 108 -12.91 -10.07 -2.65
C ARG A 108 -12.03 -11.29 -2.43
N VAL A 109 -12.38 -12.12 -1.48
CA VAL A 109 -11.77 -13.44 -1.32
C VAL A 109 -12.11 -14.28 -2.55
N HIS A 110 -11.08 -14.71 -3.27
CA HIS A 110 -11.21 -15.59 -4.43
C HIS A 110 -11.10 -17.05 -4.05
N SER A 111 -10.10 -17.40 -3.24
CA SER A 111 -9.88 -18.78 -2.79
C SER A 111 -9.15 -18.82 -1.46
N LYS A 112 -9.31 -19.93 -0.75
CA LYS A 112 -8.53 -20.29 0.43
C LYS A 112 -7.87 -21.63 0.18
N SER A 113 -6.63 -21.79 0.61
CA SER A 113 -5.85 -23.02 0.45
C SER A 113 -5.07 -23.30 1.73
N GLN A 114 -4.98 -24.56 2.11
CA GLN A 114 -4.08 -25.01 3.17
C GLN A 114 -2.82 -25.57 2.51
N ILE A 115 -1.68 -25.13 2.99
CA ILE A 115 -0.37 -25.58 2.51
C ILE A 115 0.34 -26.26 3.69
N SER A 116 0.76 -27.50 3.49
CA SER A 116 1.35 -28.30 4.55
C SER A 116 2.84 -28.53 4.40
N ASN A 117 3.40 -28.31 3.22
CA ASN A 117 4.81 -28.57 2.92
C ASN A 117 5.35 -27.72 1.76
N VAL A 118 6.68 -27.76 1.59
CA VAL A 118 7.40 -26.99 0.57
C VAL A 118 6.93 -27.30 -0.86
N THR A 119 6.62 -28.55 -1.17
CA THR A 119 6.20 -28.96 -2.52
C THR A 119 4.86 -28.35 -2.90
N GLU A 120 3.92 -28.30 -1.95
CA GLU A 120 2.61 -27.65 -2.16
C GLU A 120 2.77 -26.14 -2.35
N TRP A 121 3.70 -25.51 -1.59
CA TRP A 121 4.07 -24.11 -1.79
C TRP A 121 4.55 -23.83 -3.20
N ASP A 122 5.54 -24.60 -3.65
CA ASP A 122 6.14 -24.38 -4.97
C ASP A 122 5.10 -24.63 -6.07
N SER A 123 4.28 -25.66 -5.95
CA SER A 123 3.19 -25.94 -6.89
C SER A 123 2.17 -24.81 -6.94
N TRP A 124 1.79 -24.27 -5.78
CA TRP A 124 0.85 -23.16 -5.70
C TRP A 124 1.40 -21.89 -6.37
N PHE A 125 2.68 -21.55 -6.14
CA PHE A 125 3.33 -20.39 -6.77
C PHE A 125 3.47 -20.56 -8.29
N GLU A 126 3.89 -21.74 -8.76
CA GLU A 126 3.98 -22.02 -10.19
C GLU A 126 2.60 -21.94 -10.88
N GLN A 127 1.54 -22.31 -10.18
CA GLN A 127 0.18 -22.11 -10.69
C GLN A 127 -0.13 -20.61 -10.86
N GLN A 128 0.15 -19.75 -9.84
CA GLN A 128 -0.10 -18.30 -9.95
C GLN A 128 0.68 -17.71 -11.13
N LYS A 129 1.92 -18.15 -11.33
CA LYS A 129 2.79 -17.71 -12.42
C LYS A 129 2.25 -18.16 -13.79
N THR A 130 1.87 -19.43 -13.92
CA THR A 130 1.31 -19.98 -15.16
C THR A 130 0.01 -19.27 -15.55
N GLU A 131 -0.85 -18.99 -14.59
CA GLU A 131 -2.12 -18.29 -14.78
C GLU A 131 -1.95 -16.76 -14.88
N LYS A 132 -0.73 -16.25 -14.73
CA LYS A 132 -0.41 -14.80 -14.72
C LYS A 132 -1.34 -14.00 -13.79
N ARG A 133 -1.62 -14.55 -12.62
CA ARG A 133 -2.56 -13.91 -11.69
C ARG A 133 -2.01 -12.63 -11.11
N THR A 134 -2.89 -11.64 -10.99
CA THR A 134 -2.64 -10.40 -10.24
C THR A 134 -3.59 -10.36 -9.06
N GLY A 135 -3.06 -10.14 -7.86
CA GLY A 135 -3.84 -10.15 -6.64
C GLY A 135 -2.99 -10.05 -5.38
N LEU A 136 -3.63 -10.15 -4.24
CA LEU A 136 -3.01 -10.14 -2.93
C LEU A 136 -3.21 -11.50 -2.26
N VAL A 137 -2.16 -12.01 -1.64
CA VAL A 137 -2.22 -13.23 -0.84
C VAL A 137 -1.95 -12.87 0.61
N GLN A 138 -2.90 -13.17 1.47
CA GLN A 138 -2.65 -13.23 2.91
C GLN A 138 -2.14 -14.62 3.26
N ILE A 139 -1.08 -14.67 4.03
CA ILE A 139 -0.46 -15.88 4.55
C ILE A 139 -0.64 -15.86 6.06
N ALA A 140 -1.14 -16.94 6.63
CA ALA A 140 -1.32 -17.08 8.06
C ALA A 140 -0.74 -18.43 8.54
N SER A 141 0.25 -18.38 9.44
CA SER A 141 0.85 -19.55 10.07
C SER A 141 0.96 -19.38 11.59
N GLU A 142 1.49 -20.37 12.29
CA GLU A 142 1.73 -20.27 13.74
C GLU A 142 2.90 -19.35 14.07
N SER A 143 3.85 -19.17 13.18
CA SER A 143 5.10 -18.43 13.43
C SER A 143 5.19 -17.08 12.72
N PHE A 144 4.38 -16.86 11.69
CA PHE A 144 4.35 -15.60 10.94
C PHE A 144 3.02 -15.41 10.23
N ASP A 145 2.70 -14.15 9.98
CA ASP A 145 1.61 -13.74 9.10
C ASP A 145 2.15 -12.77 8.07
N GLY A 146 1.47 -12.59 6.95
CA GLY A 146 1.94 -11.61 5.99
C GLY A 146 1.05 -11.44 4.80
N PHE A 147 1.45 -10.49 3.98
CA PHE A 147 0.86 -10.23 2.69
C PHE A 147 1.91 -10.27 1.59
N VAL A 148 1.56 -10.89 0.49
CA VAL A 148 2.37 -10.96 -0.72
C VAL A 148 1.54 -10.47 -1.89
N TYR A 149 2.02 -9.42 -2.56
CA TYR A 149 1.38 -8.92 -3.77
C TYR A 149 1.94 -9.61 -5.01
N PHE A 150 1.04 -10.05 -5.87
CA PHE A 150 1.35 -10.67 -7.16
C PHE A 150 0.95 -9.75 -8.31
N GLN A 151 1.82 -9.62 -9.28
CA GLN A 151 1.54 -8.96 -10.55
C GLN A 151 1.91 -9.87 -11.69
N GLU A 152 0.92 -10.27 -12.49
CA GLU A 152 1.12 -11.18 -13.63
C GLU A 152 1.86 -12.48 -13.23
N GLY A 153 1.57 -12.98 -12.03
CA GLY A 153 2.16 -14.19 -11.46
C GLY A 153 3.50 -14.00 -10.75
N GLU A 154 4.12 -12.81 -10.84
CA GLU A 154 5.38 -12.53 -10.16
C GLU A 154 5.15 -11.82 -8.82
N VAL A 155 5.96 -12.20 -7.82
CA VAL A 155 5.93 -11.57 -6.49
C VAL A 155 6.59 -10.19 -6.53
N ILE A 156 5.90 -9.17 -6.07
CA ILE A 156 6.43 -7.82 -5.94
C ILE A 156 6.88 -7.60 -4.48
N LEU A 157 8.18 -7.72 -4.24
CA LEU A 157 8.74 -7.68 -2.89
C LEU A 157 8.57 -6.35 -2.18
N SER A 158 8.64 -5.23 -2.90
CA SER A 158 8.41 -3.89 -2.36
C SER A 158 6.98 -3.70 -1.84
N GLU A 159 6.06 -4.54 -2.28
CA GLU A 159 4.66 -4.58 -1.89
C GLU A 159 4.33 -5.91 -1.20
N SER A 160 5.23 -6.35 -0.32
CA SER A 160 5.05 -7.56 0.50
C SER A 160 5.56 -7.28 1.91
N ILE A 161 4.88 -7.79 2.91
CA ILE A 161 5.23 -7.57 4.32
C ILE A 161 4.90 -8.82 5.14
N PHE A 162 5.74 -9.12 6.10
CA PHE A 162 5.55 -10.21 7.06
C PHE A 162 5.62 -9.67 8.49
N SER A 163 4.79 -10.21 9.36
CA SER A 163 4.82 -10.01 10.80
C SER A 163 5.28 -11.30 11.47
N THR A 164 6.25 -11.18 12.36
CA THR A 164 6.80 -12.25 13.18
C THR A 164 6.87 -11.79 14.64
N ALA A 165 7.26 -12.65 15.54
CA ALA A 165 7.54 -12.28 16.94
C ALA A 165 8.65 -11.19 17.08
N GLN A 166 9.44 -10.95 16.04
CA GLN A 166 10.48 -9.91 16.00
C GLN A 166 10.00 -8.61 15.32
N GLY A 167 8.72 -8.51 15.00
CA GLY A 167 8.12 -7.36 14.32
C GLY A 167 7.92 -7.54 12.81
N PHE A 168 7.69 -6.41 12.14
CA PHE A 168 7.41 -6.39 10.71
C PHE A 168 8.69 -6.45 9.87
N GLN A 169 8.67 -7.28 8.85
CA GLN A 169 9.80 -7.49 7.94
C GLN A 169 9.33 -7.59 6.49
N SER A 170 10.08 -7.00 5.57
CA SER A 170 9.87 -7.11 4.13
C SER A 170 11.06 -7.83 3.50
N SER A 171 11.13 -9.17 3.61
CA SER A 171 12.26 -9.89 3.04
C SER A 171 11.88 -11.23 2.41
N LEU A 172 12.37 -11.47 1.20
CA LEU A 172 12.27 -12.74 0.51
C LEU A 172 12.97 -13.90 1.24
N PRO A 173 14.14 -13.70 1.90
CA PRO A 173 14.77 -14.74 2.70
C PRO A 173 13.86 -15.28 3.80
N LEU A 174 13.18 -14.40 4.54
CA LEU A 174 12.22 -14.81 5.55
C LEU A 174 11.12 -15.68 4.95
N PHE A 175 10.50 -15.22 3.87
CA PHE A 175 9.46 -15.97 3.18
C PHE A 175 9.93 -17.36 2.73
N ARG A 176 11.14 -17.45 2.16
CA ARG A 176 11.71 -18.74 1.73
C ARG A 176 12.00 -19.67 2.91
N SER A 177 12.48 -19.15 4.04
CA SER A 177 12.78 -19.96 5.23
C SER A 177 11.54 -20.52 5.90
N GLN A 178 10.39 -19.85 5.75
CA GLN A 178 9.13 -20.23 6.37
C GLN A 178 8.28 -21.21 5.53
N LYS A 179 8.66 -21.51 4.29
CA LYS A 179 7.94 -22.43 3.40
C LYS A 179 7.70 -23.84 3.98
N ALA A 180 8.53 -24.28 4.93
CA ALA A 180 8.37 -25.58 5.58
C ALA A 180 7.24 -25.63 6.60
N ASN A 181 6.71 -24.50 7.03
CA ASN A 181 5.66 -24.41 8.03
C ASN A 181 4.28 -24.51 7.38
N PRO A 182 3.34 -25.28 7.97
CA PRO A 182 1.96 -25.27 7.54
C PRO A 182 1.37 -23.87 7.63
N CYS A 183 0.61 -23.47 6.62
CA CYS A 183 -0.05 -22.18 6.60
C CYS A 183 -1.37 -22.19 5.84
N GLU A 184 -2.20 -21.21 6.13
CA GLU A 184 -3.39 -20.89 5.36
C GLU A 184 -3.08 -19.72 4.41
N LEU A 185 -3.48 -19.89 3.15
CA LEU A 185 -3.42 -18.84 2.13
C LEU A 185 -4.82 -18.36 1.81
N THR A 186 -5.02 -17.06 1.85
CA THR A 186 -6.23 -16.43 1.34
C THR A 186 -5.86 -15.54 0.15
N PHE A 187 -6.34 -15.88 -1.04
CA PHE A 187 -6.11 -15.10 -2.25
C PHE A 187 -7.26 -14.11 -2.47
N TYR A 188 -6.92 -12.84 -2.62
CA TYR A 188 -7.84 -11.74 -2.88
C TYR A 188 -7.72 -11.27 -4.32
N THR A 189 -8.87 -11.07 -4.98
CA THR A 189 -8.97 -10.44 -6.30
C THR A 189 -9.49 -9.01 -6.15
N PHE A 190 -9.01 -8.14 -7.03
CA PHE A 190 -9.26 -6.72 -6.96
C PHE A 190 -10.54 -6.31 -7.68
N SER A 191 -11.24 -5.33 -7.10
CA SER A 191 -12.28 -4.59 -7.80
C SER A 191 -11.67 -3.33 -8.41
N PRO A 192 -11.83 -3.06 -9.72
CA PRO A 192 -11.29 -1.85 -10.36
C PRO A 192 -11.82 -0.53 -9.75
N ASP A 193 -13.00 -0.58 -9.14
CA ASP A 193 -13.64 0.59 -8.52
C ASP A 193 -13.16 0.86 -7.09
N SER A 194 -12.36 -0.05 -6.51
CA SER A 194 -11.79 0.08 -5.18
C SER A 194 -10.80 1.24 -5.12
N LEU A 195 -10.93 2.11 -4.10
CA LEU A 195 -10.00 3.22 -3.88
C LEU A 195 -8.59 2.73 -3.55
N ALA A 196 -8.48 1.64 -2.79
CA ALA A 196 -7.20 1.01 -2.50
C ALA A 196 -6.51 0.51 -3.76
N VAL A 197 -7.25 -0.16 -4.66
CA VAL A 197 -6.72 -0.64 -5.94
C VAL A 197 -6.31 0.51 -6.84
N GLN A 198 -7.13 1.56 -6.93
CA GLN A 198 -6.79 2.76 -7.70
C GLN A 198 -5.54 3.45 -7.15
N SER A 199 -5.40 3.56 -5.82
CA SER A 199 -4.19 4.10 -5.18
C SER A 199 -2.95 3.27 -5.52
N PHE A 200 -3.11 1.96 -5.57
CA PHE A 200 -2.03 1.04 -5.93
C PHE A 200 -1.63 1.18 -7.40
N ILE A 201 -2.59 1.26 -8.34
CA ILE A 201 -2.33 1.49 -9.77
C ILE A 201 -1.67 2.86 -9.98
N LEU A 202 -2.13 3.89 -9.27
CA LEU A 202 -1.55 5.24 -9.36
C LEU A 202 -0.09 5.25 -8.92
N ARG A 203 0.25 4.60 -7.80
CA ARG A 203 1.61 4.43 -7.30
C ARG A 203 2.50 3.71 -8.32
N ARG A 204 2.03 2.59 -8.86
CA ARG A 204 2.75 1.82 -9.87
C ARG A 204 3.01 2.67 -11.12
N GLY A 205 1.98 3.35 -11.63
CA GLY A 205 2.11 4.25 -12.76
C GLY A 205 3.13 5.36 -12.51
N MET A 206 3.12 5.93 -11.30
CA MET A 206 4.12 6.95 -10.92
C MET A 206 5.55 6.39 -10.87
N THR A 207 5.72 5.19 -10.31
CA THR A 207 7.03 4.50 -10.25
C THR A 207 7.55 4.17 -11.65
N ASP A 208 6.70 3.61 -12.50
CA ASP A 208 7.08 3.25 -13.87
C ASP A 208 7.38 4.49 -14.70
N TRP A 209 6.56 5.53 -14.60
CA TRP A 209 6.79 6.76 -15.34
C TRP A 209 8.06 7.49 -14.90
N THR A 210 8.28 7.62 -13.60
CA THR A 210 9.50 8.23 -13.06
C THR A 210 10.74 7.48 -13.57
N ARG A 211 10.72 6.15 -13.57
CA ARG A 211 11.80 5.32 -14.11
C ARG A 211 12.03 5.58 -15.58
N LEU A 212 10.99 5.68 -16.39
CA LEU A 212 11.09 6.00 -17.83
C LEU A 212 11.70 7.39 -18.05
N ILE A 213 11.22 8.40 -17.33
CA ILE A 213 11.76 9.76 -17.41
C ILE A 213 13.26 9.77 -17.06
N LEU A 214 13.63 9.20 -15.91
CA LEU A 214 14.99 9.24 -15.41
C LEU A 214 15.97 8.45 -16.30
N ASN A 215 15.56 7.29 -16.79
CA ASN A 215 16.40 6.52 -17.71
C ASN A 215 16.61 7.27 -19.04
N ARG A 216 15.54 7.83 -19.61
CA ARG A 216 15.65 8.59 -20.85
C ARG A 216 16.46 9.88 -20.69
N TYR A 217 16.28 10.55 -19.55
CA TYR A 217 17.08 11.72 -19.18
C TYR A 217 18.56 11.34 -19.01
N LYS A 218 18.85 10.19 -18.36
CA LYS A 218 20.23 9.65 -18.22
C LYS A 218 20.91 9.40 -19.58
N GLU A 219 20.18 8.88 -20.55
CA GLU A 219 20.71 8.69 -21.92
C GLU A 219 21.10 10.00 -22.58
N MET A 220 20.38 11.10 -22.28
CA MET A 220 20.62 12.42 -22.86
C MET A 220 21.76 13.20 -22.20
N VAL A 221 21.85 13.14 -20.87
CA VAL A 221 22.76 14.04 -20.10
C VAL A 221 23.81 13.32 -19.26
N GLY A 222 23.70 12.00 -19.13
CA GLY A 222 24.62 11.16 -18.35
C GLY A 222 24.26 11.10 -16.85
N GLN A 223 24.84 10.13 -16.16
CA GLN A 223 24.55 9.78 -14.77
C GLN A 223 24.71 10.93 -13.78
N LYS A 224 25.76 11.76 -13.97
CA LYS A 224 26.09 12.85 -13.02
C LYS A 224 24.99 13.92 -12.96
N LEU A 225 24.42 14.29 -14.11
CA LEU A 225 23.36 15.28 -14.17
C LEU A 225 22.00 14.71 -13.69
N VAL A 226 21.79 13.39 -13.91
CA VAL A 226 20.64 12.69 -13.28
C VAL A 226 20.72 12.80 -11.77
N GLN A 227 21.89 12.52 -11.17
CA GLN A 227 22.04 12.59 -9.72
C GLN A 227 21.75 13.99 -9.18
N ILE A 228 22.25 15.05 -9.84
CA ILE A 228 21.96 16.43 -9.46
C ILE A 228 20.45 16.72 -9.50
N MET A 229 19.77 16.27 -10.55
CA MET A 229 18.32 16.44 -10.66
C MET A 229 17.57 15.69 -9.55
N VAL A 230 17.95 14.43 -9.25
CA VAL A 230 17.40 13.61 -8.17
C VAL A 230 17.56 14.31 -6.83
N ASP A 231 18.78 14.76 -6.49
CA ASP A 231 19.08 15.42 -5.22
C ASP A 231 18.28 16.71 -5.06
N GLN A 232 18.22 17.54 -6.08
CA GLN A 232 17.45 18.81 -6.07
C GLN A 232 15.93 18.58 -6.00
N SER A 233 15.43 17.51 -6.67
CA SER A 233 14.01 17.16 -6.59
C SER A 233 13.65 16.65 -5.21
N ASN A 234 14.47 15.82 -4.60
CA ASN A 234 14.25 15.32 -3.23
C ASN A 234 14.25 16.47 -2.22
N LEU A 235 15.22 17.39 -2.27
CA LEU A 235 15.27 18.56 -1.41
C LEU A 235 13.99 19.42 -1.48
N SER A 236 13.32 19.45 -2.62
CA SER A 236 12.09 20.22 -2.79
C SER A 236 10.86 19.60 -2.12
N ILE A 237 10.86 18.28 -1.87
CA ILE A 237 9.76 17.53 -1.26
C ILE A 237 10.04 17.14 0.20
N GLU A 238 11.30 17.09 0.62
CA GLU A 238 11.75 16.72 1.97
C GLU A 238 11.03 17.47 3.11
N PRO A 239 10.79 18.80 3.02
CA PRO A 239 10.13 19.54 4.11
C PRO A 239 8.70 19.07 4.44
N ARG A 240 8.12 18.26 3.60
CA ARG A 240 6.74 17.74 3.77
C ARG A 240 6.69 16.38 4.48
N PHE A 241 7.82 15.83 4.91
CA PHE A 241 7.95 14.54 5.61
C PHE A 241 7.29 13.37 4.89
N TRP A 242 7.23 13.42 3.56
CA TRP A 242 6.72 12.29 2.77
C TRP A 242 7.79 11.20 2.66
N MET A 243 7.36 9.95 2.80
CA MET A 243 8.22 8.78 2.53
C MET A 243 8.22 8.46 1.03
N VAL A 244 8.50 9.46 0.23
CA VAL A 244 8.56 9.42 -1.23
C VAL A 244 9.83 10.15 -1.65
N GLN A 245 10.72 9.46 -2.37
CA GLN A 245 11.96 10.06 -2.85
C GLN A 245 12.44 9.38 -4.13
N LEU A 246 13.25 10.10 -4.90
CA LEU A 246 13.95 9.53 -6.05
C LEU A 246 15.23 8.86 -5.58
N GLU A 247 15.50 7.65 -6.07
CA GLU A 247 16.73 6.91 -5.81
C GLU A 247 17.33 6.43 -7.13
N GLY A 248 18.46 7.01 -7.54
CA GLY A 248 19.06 6.70 -8.83
C GLY A 248 18.14 6.98 -10.00
N THR A 249 17.59 5.95 -10.63
CA THR A 249 16.61 6.06 -11.72
C THR A 249 15.24 5.50 -11.36
N SER A 250 14.91 5.41 -10.08
CA SER A 250 13.64 4.88 -9.60
C SER A 250 12.98 5.81 -8.58
N LEU A 251 11.71 5.58 -8.33
CA LEU A 251 10.95 6.17 -7.24
C LEU A 251 10.90 5.18 -6.09
N TRP A 252 11.42 5.57 -4.93
CA TRP A 252 11.18 4.90 -3.67
C TRP A 252 9.96 5.53 -3.01
N ASP A 253 8.89 4.76 -2.83
CA ASP A 253 7.65 5.20 -2.25
C ASP A 253 7.17 4.21 -1.20
N GLN A 254 7.36 4.57 0.07
CA GLN A 254 6.90 3.81 1.22
C GLN A 254 5.68 4.45 1.89
N HIS A 255 5.21 5.62 1.40
CA HIS A 255 4.14 6.36 2.04
C HIS A 255 2.79 5.66 1.92
N PHE A 256 2.01 5.65 2.99
CA PHE A 256 0.60 5.27 2.94
C PHE A 256 -0.26 6.53 2.82
N PHE A 257 -0.95 6.67 1.71
CA PHE A 257 -1.86 7.79 1.45
C PHE A 257 -3.30 7.39 1.80
N ALA A 258 -3.97 8.21 2.60
CA ALA A 258 -5.36 7.98 2.99
C ALA A 258 -6.37 8.19 1.85
N SER A 259 -5.96 8.81 0.73
CA SER A 259 -6.82 9.08 -0.43
C SER A 259 -6.01 9.23 -1.71
N LEU A 260 -6.70 9.08 -2.86
CA LEU A 260 -6.12 9.34 -4.18
C LEU A 260 -5.67 10.79 -4.36
N ASP A 261 -6.43 11.74 -3.83
CA ASP A 261 -6.09 13.17 -3.92
C ASP A 261 -4.82 13.49 -3.15
N ALA A 262 -4.63 12.89 -1.97
CA ALA A 262 -3.41 13.03 -1.20
C ALA A 262 -2.20 12.49 -1.98
N ALA A 263 -2.30 11.29 -2.55
CA ALA A 263 -1.27 10.70 -3.38
C ALA A 263 -0.97 11.56 -4.62
N ALA A 264 -2.00 11.98 -5.35
CA ALA A 264 -1.87 12.81 -6.53
C ALA A 264 -1.20 14.17 -6.24
N SER A 265 -1.50 14.77 -5.08
CA SER A 265 -0.87 16.03 -4.65
C SER A 265 0.64 15.88 -4.47
N VAL A 266 1.08 14.78 -3.82
CA VAL A 266 2.50 14.47 -3.61
C VAL A 266 3.22 14.22 -4.94
N TYR A 267 2.64 13.36 -5.77
CA TYR A 267 3.22 13.03 -7.08
C TYR A 267 3.29 14.22 -8.01
N ARG A 268 2.29 15.12 -7.97
CA ARG A 268 2.33 16.37 -8.73
C ARG A 268 3.48 17.27 -8.26
N ALA A 269 3.70 17.40 -6.96
CA ALA A 269 4.82 18.18 -6.44
C ALA A 269 6.17 17.64 -6.90
N LEU A 270 6.33 16.30 -6.90
CA LEU A 270 7.53 15.63 -7.42
C LEU A 270 7.73 15.89 -8.91
N LEU A 271 6.69 15.71 -9.73
CA LEU A 271 6.73 15.92 -11.17
C LEU A 271 7.05 17.37 -11.53
N LEU A 272 6.46 18.33 -10.83
CA LEU A 272 6.79 19.76 -10.99
C LEU A 272 8.25 20.04 -10.69
N SER A 273 8.80 19.45 -9.65
CA SER A 273 10.22 19.59 -9.33
C SER A 273 11.11 18.99 -10.42
N MET A 274 10.80 17.76 -10.85
CA MET A 274 11.53 17.11 -11.95
C MET A 274 11.47 17.92 -13.25
N ASP A 275 10.29 18.43 -13.63
CA ASP A 275 10.11 19.30 -14.81
C ASP A 275 10.99 20.55 -14.71
N LYS A 276 10.95 21.25 -13.56
CA LYS A 276 11.76 22.43 -13.30
C LYS A 276 13.27 22.14 -13.45
N GLN A 277 13.76 21.11 -12.78
CA GLN A 277 15.19 20.76 -12.80
C GLN A 277 15.64 20.31 -14.20
N SER A 278 14.86 19.49 -14.87
CA SER A 278 15.15 19.07 -16.24
C SER A 278 15.15 20.25 -17.20
N SER A 279 14.14 21.14 -17.09
CA SER A 279 14.02 22.31 -17.98
C SER A 279 15.21 23.27 -17.85
N MET A 280 15.80 23.39 -16.66
CA MET A 280 17.01 24.18 -16.43
C MET A 280 18.25 23.60 -17.15
N MET A 281 18.30 22.28 -17.33
CA MET A 281 19.48 21.59 -17.89
C MET A 281 19.38 21.34 -19.39
N ILE A 282 18.21 20.92 -19.88
CA ILE A 282 18.03 20.53 -21.31
C ILE A 282 17.04 21.45 -22.04
N GLY A 283 16.48 22.43 -21.37
CA GLY A 283 15.50 23.36 -21.92
C GLY A 283 14.06 22.83 -21.89
N LYS A 284 13.10 23.77 -21.80
CA LYS A 284 11.66 23.47 -21.62
C LYS A 284 11.10 22.58 -22.72
N GLY A 285 11.45 22.85 -23.98
CA GLY A 285 10.90 22.08 -25.11
C GLY A 285 11.30 20.61 -25.12
N LEU A 286 12.58 20.32 -24.84
CA LEU A 286 13.05 18.92 -24.75
C LEU A 286 12.48 18.22 -23.52
N THR A 287 12.37 18.90 -22.39
CA THR A 287 11.75 18.35 -21.16
C THR A 287 10.30 17.98 -21.40
N GLN A 288 9.50 18.86 -21.98
CA GLN A 288 8.09 18.57 -22.28
C GLN A 288 7.91 17.40 -23.25
N ARG A 289 8.78 17.33 -24.26
CA ARG A 289 8.79 16.20 -25.19
C ARG A 289 9.13 14.89 -24.47
N LEU A 290 10.19 14.87 -23.65
CA LEU A 290 10.61 13.74 -22.85
C LEU A 290 9.47 13.22 -21.95
N ILE A 291 8.84 14.12 -21.18
CA ILE A 291 7.75 13.83 -20.27
C ILE A 291 6.53 13.26 -21.04
N SER A 292 6.17 13.85 -22.17
CA SER A 292 5.03 13.41 -22.97
C SER A 292 5.27 12.06 -23.66
N GLU A 293 6.46 11.84 -24.23
CA GLU A 293 6.82 10.59 -24.88
C GLU A 293 6.86 9.42 -23.87
N THR A 294 7.40 9.65 -22.68
CA THR A 294 7.46 8.62 -21.62
C THR A 294 6.09 8.35 -21.02
N PHE A 295 5.23 9.37 -20.86
CA PHE A 295 3.86 9.19 -20.41
C PHE A 295 3.04 8.26 -21.32
N ASN A 296 3.23 8.37 -22.62
CA ASN A 296 2.54 7.54 -23.61
C ASN A 296 2.99 6.07 -23.61
N GLN A 297 4.08 5.73 -22.92
CA GLN A 297 4.57 4.36 -22.76
C GLN A 297 3.95 3.63 -21.55
N LEU A 298 3.22 4.35 -20.69
CA LEU A 298 2.53 3.76 -19.56
C LEU A 298 1.41 2.81 -20.00
N ARG A 299 1.09 1.83 -19.16
CA ARG A 299 -0.04 0.93 -19.38
C ARG A 299 -1.34 1.72 -19.45
N THR A 300 -2.31 1.20 -20.21
CA THR A 300 -3.59 1.89 -20.46
C THR A 300 -4.33 2.26 -19.15
N GLU A 301 -4.35 1.37 -18.18
CA GLU A 301 -5.00 1.61 -16.88
C GLU A 301 -4.30 2.70 -16.06
N GLU A 302 -2.96 2.69 -16.03
CA GLU A 302 -2.14 3.69 -15.35
C GLU A 302 -2.33 5.08 -16.00
N ASN A 303 -2.22 5.13 -17.32
CA ASN A 303 -2.41 6.35 -18.09
C ASN A 303 -3.80 6.97 -17.87
N LYS A 304 -4.86 6.13 -17.89
CA LYS A 304 -6.24 6.57 -17.62
C LYS A 304 -6.38 7.16 -16.21
N LEU A 305 -5.85 6.47 -15.22
CA LEU A 305 -5.96 6.89 -13.82
C LEU A 305 -5.14 8.16 -13.53
N MET A 306 -3.93 8.27 -14.08
CA MET A 306 -3.10 9.46 -13.96
C MET A 306 -3.75 10.69 -14.62
N LYS A 307 -4.41 10.54 -15.78
CA LYS A 307 -5.22 11.60 -16.40
C LYS A 307 -6.37 12.04 -15.51
N ALA A 308 -7.11 11.09 -14.94
CA ALA A 308 -8.23 11.37 -14.03
C ALA A 308 -7.78 12.16 -12.80
N ASN A 309 -6.56 11.91 -12.30
CA ASN A 309 -5.96 12.58 -11.13
C ASN A 309 -5.09 13.81 -11.49
N ARG A 310 -5.18 14.33 -12.73
CA ARG A 310 -4.46 15.51 -13.22
C ARG A 310 -2.93 15.41 -13.10
N LEU A 311 -2.40 14.21 -13.34
CA LEU A 311 -0.96 13.94 -13.39
C LEU A 311 -0.42 13.81 -14.80
N ALA A 312 -1.27 13.89 -15.83
CA ALA A 312 -0.86 13.81 -17.22
C ALA A 312 -0.31 15.14 -17.75
N PRO A 313 0.66 15.14 -18.68
CA PRO A 313 1.05 16.35 -19.42
C PRO A 313 -0.16 16.89 -20.22
N PRO A 314 -0.35 18.21 -20.33
CA PRO A 314 0.43 19.33 -19.78
C PRO A 314 -0.06 19.81 -18.39
N ALA A 315 -0.89 19.08 -17.64
CA ALA A 315 -1.57 19.57 -16.45
C ALA A 315 -0.61 19.98 -15.29
N PHE A 316 0.65 19.58 -15.36
CA PHE A 316 1.69 20.00 -14.40
C PHE A 316 2.85 20.77 -15.06
N THR A 317 2.82 20.99 -16.38
CA THR A 317 3.78 21.88 -17.04
C THR A 317 3.33 23.34 -16.92
N VAL A 318 4.09 24.14 -16.19
CA VAL A 318 3.86 25.57 -15.99
C VAL A 318 4.37 26.39 -17.17
#